data_c9d11d0640bd5b27c0d4daa542a80446
#
_entry.id   c9d11d0640bd5b27c0d4daa542a80446
#
_cell.length_a   1.000
_cell.length_b   1.000
_cell.length_c   1.000
_cell.angle_alpha   90.00
_cell.angle_beta   90.00
_cell.angle_gamma   90.00
#
_symmetry.space_group_name_H-M   'P 1'
#
loop_
_entity.id
_entity.type
_entity.pdbx_description
1 polymer ?
#
loop_
_entity_poly.entity_id
_entity_poly.type
_entity_poly.pdbx_seq_one_letter_code
_entity_poly.pdbx_strand_id
1 'polypeptide(L)'
;MEGANMTRSHKLVWFVPEEALDATRDAVFAAGAGRIGGYERCSWYTAGTGTFLGGEGTDPAIGEAGREERAPELRVETVVPSEQASDVVRALLDAHPYEEVAFDLYPLLDPESSGA
;
A
#
# COMPACT_ATOMS: atom_id res chain seq x y z
N MET A 1 -15.12 -25.87 5.01
CA MET A 1 -14.92 -25.42 4.93
C MET A 1 -14.22 -24.77 4.62
N GLU A 2 -14.13 -25.16 4.27
CA GLU A 2 -13.58 -24.40 3.97
C GLU A 2 -13.31 -23.32 4.74
N GLY A 3 -13.46 -23.08 5.79
CA GLY A 3 -13.15 -21.99 6.63
C GLY A 3 -11.71 -21.88 7.03
N ALA A 4 -11.02 -23.00 7.08
CA ALA A 4 -9.60 -22.95 7.43
C ALA A 4 -8.84 -22.18 6.36
N ASN A 5 -7.93 -21.31 6.72
CA ASN A 5 -7.08 -20.55 5.83
C ASN A 5 -7.80 -19.52 4.98
N MET A 6 -9.06 -19.23 5.32
CA MET A 6 -9.74 -18.17 4.60
C MET A 6 -9.11 -16.82 4.90
N THR A 7 -9.05 -16.00 3.87
CA THR A 7 -8.55 -14.64 3.97
C THR A 7 -9.73 -13.70 4.09
N ARG A 8 -9.82 -12.96 5.20
CA ARG A 8 -10.87 -11.98 5.41
C ARG A 8 -10.40 -10.57 5.19
N SER A 9 -9.09 -10.35 5.24
CA SER A 9 -8.53 -9.04 5.06
C SER A 9 -7.13 -9.16 4.50
N HIS A 10 -6.60 -8.05 4.09
CA HIS A 10 -5.26 -7.95 3.54
C HIS A 10 -4.51 -6.84 4.26
N LYS A 11 -3.19 -6.97 4.27
CA LYS A 11 -2.32 -5.87 4.67
C LYS A 11 -1.85 -5.20 3.39
N LEU A 12 -2.14 -3.93 3.24
CA LEU A 12 -1.63 -3.13 2.13
C LEU A 12 -0.42 -2.37 2.61
N VAL A 13 0.67 -2.49 1.86
CA VAL A 13 1.90 -1.77 2.14
C VAL A 13 2.23 -0.97 0.89
N TRP A 14 2.56 0.31 1.04
CA TRP A 14 3.03 1.07 -0.10
C TRP A 14 4.15 2.00 0.33
N PHE A 15 4.89 2.47 -0.66
CA PHE A 15 6.02 3.36 -0.45
C PHE A 15 5.71 4.66 -1.16
N VAL A 16 5.97 5.79 -0.49
CA VAL A 16 5.46 7.07 -0.98
C VAL A 16 6.39 8.18 -0.50
N PRO A 17 6.65 9.22 -1.32
CA PRO A 17 7.36 10.39 -0.82
C PRO A 17 6.50 11.11 0.23
N GLU A 18 7.16 11.79 1.13
CA GLU A 18 6.49 12.41 2.26
C GLU A 18 5.39 13.37 1.81
N GLU A 19 5.61 14.11 0.74
CA GLU A 19 4.64 15.11 0.28
C GLU A 19 3.34 14.48 -0.23
N ALA A 20 3.34 13.17 -0.55
CA ALA A 20 2.13 12.51 -1.01
C ALA A 20 1.59 11.53 0.03
N LEU A 21 2.11 11.54 1.25
CA LEU A 21 1.67 10.63 2.29
C LEU A 21 0.18 10.79 2.58
N ASP A 22 -0.24 12.02 2.87
CA ASP A 22 -1.62 12.22 3.28
C ASP A 22 -2.59 12.01 2.13
N ALA A 23 -2.23 12.39 0.91
CA ALA A 23 -3.11 12.19 -0.24
C ALA A 23 -3.36 10.69 -0.47
N THR A 24 -2.31 9.85 -0.38
CA THR A 24 -2.50 8.42 -0.55
C THR A 24 -3.27 7.81 0.61
N ARG A 25 -2.99 8.24 1.83
CA ARG A 25 -3.73 7.76 3.00
C ARG A 25 -5.20 8.11 2.88
N ASP A 26 -5.51 9.37 2.56
CA ASP A 26 -6.91 9.78 2.42
C ASP A 26 -7.63 8.95 1.36
N ALA A 27 -6.96 8.67 0.25
CA ALA A 27 -7.57 7.92 -0.85
C ALA A 27 -7.89 6.49 -0.43
N VAL A 28 -6.94 5.80 0.22
CA VAL A 28 -7.19 4.40 0.58
C VAL A 28 -8.22 4.30 1.71
N PHE A 29 -8.24 5.25 2.64
CA PHE A 29 -9.25 5.23 3.70
C PHE A 29 -10.64 5.51 3.15
N ALA A 30 -10.77 6.44 2.21
CA ALA A 30 -12.05 6.72 1.57
C ALA A 30 -12.58 5.49 0.83
N ALA A 31 -11.68 4.66 0.30
CA ALA A 31 -12.09 3.47 -0.43
C ALA A 31 -12.37 2.27 0.48
N GLY A 32 -12.15 2.40 1.79
CA GLY A 32 -12.56 1.37 2.74
C GLY A 32 -11.45 0.77 3.59
N ALA A 33 -10.21 1.24 3.44
CA ALA A 33 -9.09 0.71 4.24
C ALA A 33 -9.08 1.32 5.64
N GLY A 34 -8.36 0.67 6.56
CA GLY A 34 -7.99 1.28 7.82
C GLY A 34 -8.97 1.14 8.96
N ARG A 35 -9.89 0.21 8.87
CA ARG A 35 -10.88 0.03 9.95
C ARG A 35 -10.52 -1.17 10.78
N ILE A 36 -10.41 -0.97 12.09
CA ILE A 36 -10.15 -2.02 13.06
C ILE A 36 -11.12 -1.80 14.21
N GLY A 37 -12.11 -2.69 14.36
CA GLY A 37 -13.13 -2.52 15.36
C GLY A 37 -13.85 -1.20 15.16
N GLY A 38 -13.90 -0.39 16.20
CA GLY A 38 -14.53 0.92 16.13
C GLY A 38 -13.61 2.04 15.69
N TYR A 39 -12.37 1.72 15.32
CA TYR A 39 -11.40 2.74 14.92
C TYR A 39 -11.32 2.82 13.41
N GLU A 40 -11.10 4.04 12.91
CA GLU A 40 -10.97 4.31 11.48
C GLU A 40 -9.61 4.90 11.20
N ARG A 41 -9.21 4.87 9.94
CA ARG A 41 -7.97 5.48 9.46
C ARG A 41 -6.74 4.92 10.19
N CYS A 42 -6.80 3.63 10.51
CA CYS A 42 -5.68 2.97 11.17
C CYS A 42 -4.58 2.70 10.18
N SER A 43 -3.39 3.20 10.46
CA SER A 43 -2.23 2.96 9.64
C SER A 43 -0.98 3.14 10.46
N TRP A 44 0.12 2.67 9.92
CA TRP A 44 1.44 2.83 10.54
C TRP A 44 2.41 3.21 9.43
N TYR A 45 3.34 4.11 9.71
CA TYR A 45 4.32 4.44 8.69
C TYR A 45 5.65 4.82 9.34
N THR A 46 6.72 4.67 8.53
CA THR A 46 8.06 5.00 8.97
C THR A 46 8.87 5.50 7.79
N ALA A 47 9.88 6.27 8.09
CA ALA A 47 10.78 6.81 7.07
C ALA A 47 11.84 5.78 6.70
N GLY A 48 12.28 5.84 5.46
CA GLY A 48 13.34 4.99 4.97
C GLY A 48 13.89 5.55 3.67
N THR A 49 14.69 4.74 3.00
CA THR A 49 15.31 5.13 1.74
C THR A 49 14.97 4.10 0.68
N GLY A 50 14.36 4.56 -0.40
CA GLY A 50 14.10 3.70 -1.54
C GLY A 50 15.19 3.84 -2.58
N THR A 51 15.41 2.77 -3.33
CA THR A 51 16.39 2.79 -4.42
C THR A 51 15.72 2.29 -5.68
N PHE A 52 16.12 2.87 -6.82
CA PHE A 52 15.59 2.42 -8.09
C PHE A 52 16.51 2.84 -9.22
N LEU A 53 16.37 2.14 -10.34
CA LEU A 53 17.10 2.46 -11.56
C LEU A 53 16.09 2.41 -12.69
N GLY A 54 15.74 3.56 -13.24
CA GLY A 54 14.81 3.61 -14.36
C GLY A 54 15.48 3.06 -15.61
N GLY A 55 14.84 2.08 -16.24
CA GLY A 55 15.34 1.53 -17.47
C GLY A 55 15.05 2.44 -18.65
N GLU A 56 15.55 2.05 -19.81
CA GLU A 56 15.32 2.79 -21.04
C GLU A 56 13.82 2.85 -21.29
N GLY A 57 13.31 4.03 -21.59
CA GLY A 57 11.89 4.20 -21.88
C GLY A 57 11.02 4.58 -20.70
N THR A 58 11.57 4.59 -19.48
CA THR A 58 10.81 5.04 -18.32
C THR A 58 10.83 6.57 -18.21
N ASP A 59 9.87 7.08 -17.44
CA ASP A 59 9.76 8.52 -17.18
C ASP A 59 9.63 8.71 -15.66
N PRO A 60 10.72 8.54 -14.90
CA PRO A 60 10.63 8.58 -13.45
C PRO A 60 10.27 9.96 -12.93
N ALA A 61 9.47 10.00 -11.87
CA ALA A 61 9.13 11.24 -11.19
C ALA A 61 10.33 11.84 -10.46
N ILE A 62 11.31 11.02 -10.11
CA ILE A 62 12.55 11.44 -9.42
C ILE A 62 13.72 10.88 -10.19
N GLY A 63 14.72 11.71 -10.46
CA GLY A 63 15.93 11.26 -11.14
C GLY A 63 15.71 11.09 -12.63
N GLU A 64 16.56 10.29 -13.26
CA GLU A 64 16.49 10.10 -14.70
C GLU A 64 16.81 8.66 -15.04
N ALA A 65 16.32 8.22 -16.20
CA ALA A 65 16.53 6.85 -16.66
C ALA A 65 18.02 6.58 -16.80
N GLY A 66 18.43 5.36 -16.48
CA GLY A 66 19.81 4.91 -16.64
C GLY A 66 20.71 5.23 -15.47
N ARG A 67 20.19 5.83 -14.41
CA ARG A 67 21.00 6.17 -13.24
C ARG A 67 20.29 5.68 -11.98
N GLU A 68 21.05 4.99 -11.13
CA GLU A 68 20.48 4.52 -9.87
C GLU A 68 20.30 5.71 -8.91
N GLU A 69 19.13 5.78 -8.31
CA GLU A 69 18.76 6.85 -7.39
C GLU A 69 18.47 6.28 -6.01
N ARG A 70 18.70 7.11 -5.01
CA ARG A 70 18.28 6.87 -3.64
C ARG A 70 17.43 8.04 -3.23
N ALA A 71 16.23 7.74 -2.73
CA ALA A 71 15.29 8.79 -2.39
C ALA A 71 14.69 8.51 -1.03
N PRO A 72 14.51 9.55 -0.20
CA PRO A 72 13.77 9.36 1.04
C PRO A 72 12.32 9.06 0.72
N GLU A 73 11.75 8.11 1.46
CA GLU A 73 10.36 7.78 1.28
C GLU A 73 9.83 7.16 2.56
N LEU A 74 8.51 7.03 2.63
CA LEU A 74 7.83 6.43 3.76
C LEU A 74 7.27 5.10 3.35
N ARG A 75 7.37 4.12 4.25
CA ARG A 75 6.65 2.86 4.12
C ARG A 75 5.38 2.99 4.95
N VAL A 76 4.23 2.71 4.35
CA VAL A 76 2.93 2.87 4.99
C VAL A 76 2.22 1.53 4.97
N GLU A 77 1.57 1.18 6.08
CA GLU A 77 0.81 -0.07 6.18
C GLU A 77 -0.58 0.20 6.70
N THR A 78 -1.55 -0.52 6.15
CA THR A 78 -2.92 -0.47 6.64
C THR A 78 -3.61 -1.80 6.35
N VAL A 79 -4.79 -2.00 6.92
CA VAL A 79 -5.57 -3.21 6.69
C VAL A 79 -6.71 -2.88 5.73
N VAL A 80 -7.07 -3.87 4.92
CA VAL A 80 -8.08 -3.70 3.87
C VAL A 80 -8.99 -4.92 3.89
N PRO A 81 -10.32 -4.73 4.00
CA PRO A 81 -11.23 -5.86 3.83
C PRO A 81 -11.08 -6.45 2.43
N SER A 82 -11.14 -7.78 2.33
CA SER A 82 -10.87 -8.45 1.07
C SER A 82 -11.78 -7.98 -0.05
N GLU A 83 -13.05 -7.74 0.25
CA GLU A 83 -14.00 -7.34 -0.78
C GLU A 83 -13.75 -5.93 -1.30
N GLN A 84 -12.93 -5.15 -0.61
CA GLN A 84 -12.63 -3.79 -1.04
C GLN A 84 -11.22 -3.63 -1.58
N ALA A 85 -10.48 -4.74 -1.71
CA ALA A 85 -9.08 -4.66 -2.08
C ALA A 85 -8.87 -4.00 -3.45
N SER A 86 -9.69 -4.35 -4.44
CA SER A 86 -9.54 -3.75 -5.78
C SER A 86 -9.76 -2.25 -5.77
N ASP A 87 -10.81 -1.80 -5.07
CA ASP A 87 -11.12 -0.38 -5.02
C ASP A 87 -10.04 0.39 -4.28
N VAL A 88 -9.51 -0.19 -3.20
CA VAL A 88 -8.47 0.46 -2.43
C VAL A 88 -7.19 0.59 -3.24
N VAL A 89 -6.79 -0.47 -3.95
CA VAL A 89 -5.58 -0.42 -4.77
C VAL A 89 -5.74 0.62 -5.89
N ARG A 90 -6.91 0.64 -6.54
CA ARG A 90 -7.14 1.64 -7.58
C ARG A 90 -7.03 3.05 -7.02
N ALA A 91 -7.59 3.30 -5.84
CA ALA A 91 -7.51 4.61 -5.20
C ALA A 91 -6.07 4.98 -4.88
N LEU A 92 -5.28 4.01 -4.41
CA LEU A 92 -3.86 4.24 -4.14
C LEU A 92 -3.13 4.66 -5.41
N LEU A 93 -3.32 3.90 -6.49
CA LEU A 93 -2.61 4.17 -7.73
C LEU A 93 -2.99 5.52 -8.31
N ASP A 94 -4.26 5.90 -8.19
CA ASP A 94 -4.73 7.19 -8.70
C ASP A 94 -4.14 8.36 -7.92
N ALA A 95 -3.87 8.17 -6.63
CA ALA A 95 -3.39 9.26 -5.78
C ALA A 95 -1.87 9.33 -5.70
N HIS A 96 -1.18 8.30 -6.14
CA HIS A 96 0.27 8.23 -6.01
C HIS A 96 0.94 8.94 -7.19
N PRO A 97 2.03 9.70 -6.95
CA PRO A 97 2.66 10.48 -8.02
C PRO A 97 3.55 9.68 -8.96
N TYR A 98 3.90 8.43 -8.62
CA TYR A 98 4.86 7.69 -9.42
C TYR A 98 4.21 6.98 -10.60
N GLU A 99 4.99 6.83 -11.67
CA GLU A 99 4.59 6.07 -12.85
C GLU A 99 4.32 4.61 -12.48
N GLU A 100 5.22 4.03 -11.69
CA GLU A 100 5.10 2.67 -11.18
C GLU A 100 5.14 2.73 -9.66
N VAL A 101 4.10 2.26 -9.02
CA VAL A 101 3.98 2.36 -7.58
C VAL A 101 4.44 1.04 -6.95
N ALA A 102 5.35 1.15 -5.98
CA ALA A 102 5.75 -0.01 -5.20
C ALA A 102 4.72 -0.24 -4.10
N PHE A 103 3.99 -1.32 -4.19
CA PHE A 103 3.03 -1.69 -3.16
C PHE A 103 2.90 -3.20 -3.11
N ASP A 104 2.43 -3.69 -1.96
CA ASP A 104 2.21 -5.11 -1.76
C ASP A 104 0.88 -5.31 -1.04
N LEU A 105 0.23 -6.42 -1.35
CA LEU A 105 -1.03 -6.78 -0.73
C LEU A 105 -0.86 -8.19 -0.18
N TYR A 106 -0.81 -8.31 1.15
CA TYR A 106 -0.59 -9.61 1.81
C TYR A 106 -1.91 -10.14 2.34
N PRO A 107 -2.26 -11.39 2.04
CA PRO A 107 -3.44 -11.97 2.67
C PRO A 107 -3.18 -12.20 4.15
N LEU A 108 -4.16 -11.88 4.97
CA LEU A 108 -4.09 -12.07 6.41
C LEU A 108 -5.03 -13.20 6.80
N LEU A 109 -4.50 -14.15 7.55
CA LEU A 109 -5.30 -15.28 7.98
C LEU A 109 -6.20 -14.87 9.13
N ASP A 110 -7.39 -15.44 9.15
CA ASP A 110 -8.30 -15.31 10.27
C ASP A 110 -8.04 -16.48 11.20
N PRO A 111 -7.45 -16.25 12.38
CA PRO A 111 -7.09 -17.36 13.25
C PRO A 111 -8.29 -18.17 13.69
N GLU A 112 -9.48 -17.57 13.77
CA GLU A 112 -10.65 -18.31 14.17
C GLU A 112 -11.17 -19.19 13.06
N SER A 113 -11.10 -18.76 11.81
CA SER A 113 -11.54 -19.57 10.69
C SER A 113 -10.49 -20.59 10.29
N SER A 114 -9.26 -20.49 10.81
CA SER A 114 -8.23 -21.49 10.54
C SER A 114 -8.35 -22.71 11.47
N GLY A 115 -9.29 -22.70 12.39
CA GLY A 115 -9.48 -23.82 13.30
C GLY A 115 -8.52 -23.85 14.45
N ALA A 116 -7.79 -22.78 14.67
CA ALA A 116 -6.86 -22.72 15.77
C ALA A 116 -7.59 -22.68 17.11
#